data_315875e4784ce81b7bbd4c96b1bd5685
#
_entry.id   315875e4784ce81b7bbd4c96b1bd5685
#
_cell.length_a   1.000
_cell.length_b   1.000
_cell.length_c   1.000
_cell.angle_alpha   90.00
_cell.angle_beta   90.00
_cell.angle_gamma   90.00
#
_symmetry.space_group_name_H-M   'P 1'
#
loop_
_entity.id
_entity.type
_entity.pdbx_description
1 polymer ?
#
loop_
_entity_poly.entity_id
_entity_poly.type
_entity_poly.pdbx_seq_one_letter_code
_entity_poly.pdbx_strand_id
1 'polypeptide(L)' 'MAGWGDDPVLKELIEAVGDGWKPMKLAEDREAPDGPYDVVTVEKGGALREYRSDHLHFHRYVEGLMEDYGLEYS' A
#
# COMPACT_ATOMS: atom_id res chain seq x y z
N MET A 1 -6.38 -11.27 -18.40
CA MET A 1 -6.45 -10.22 -17.60
C MET A 1 -5.32 -10.07 -16.60
N ALA A 2 -4.95 -8.94 -16.37
CA ALA A 2 -3.77 -8.69 -15.59
C ALA A 2 -3.95 -8.95 -14.11
N GLY A 3 -2.87 -9.15 -13.42
CA GLY A 3 -2.87 -9.47 -12.02
C GLY A 3 -3.39 -8.40 -11.10
N TRP A 4 -3.43 -7.15 -11.52
CA TRP A 4 -3.96 -6.10 -10.66
C TRP A 4 -5.38 -6.40 -10.23
N GLY A 5 -6.19 -6.97 -11.13
CA GLY A 5 -7.58 -7.20 -10.86
C GLY A 5 -7.82 -8.24 -9.80
N ASP A 6 -6.78 -9.00 -9.47
CA ASP A 6 -6.89 -10.06 -8.48
C ASP A 6 -6.72 -9.58 -7.06
N ASP A 7 -6.28 -8.33 -6.88
CA ASP A 7 -6.08 -7.79 -5.54
C ASP A 7 -6.93 -6.53 -5.35
N PRO A 8 -8.11 -6.66 -4.74
CA PRO A 8 -8.97 -5.51 -4.53
C PRO A 8 -8.36 -4.44 -3.62
N VAL A 9 -7.48 -4.85 -2.70
CA VAL A 9 -6.82 -3.86 -1.82
C VAL A 9 -5.88 -2.99 -2.64
N LEU A 10 -5.10 -3.60 -3.55
CA LEU A 10 -4.21 -2.84 -4.42
C LEU A 10 -5.01 -1.87 -5.29
N LYS A 11 -6.12 -2.33 -5.83
CA LYS A 11 -6.95 -1.47 -6.66
C LYS A 11 -7.45 -0.26 -5.89
N GLU A 12 -7.89 -0.47 -4.65
CA GLU A 12 -8.34 0.62 -3.81
C GLU A 12 -7.22 1.59 -3.48
N LEU A 13 -6.03 1.07 -3.21
CA LEU A 13 -4.87 1.92 -2.93
C LEU A 13 -4.51 2.79 -4.12
N ILE A 14 -4.49 2.20 -5.32
CA ILE A 14 -4.17 2.94 -6.54
C ILE A 14 -5.21 4.05 -6.75
N GLU A 15 -6.48 3.74 -6.54
CA GLU A 15 -7.54 4.73 -6.68
C GLU A 15 -7.41 5.84 -5.65
N ALA A 16 -7.05 5.49 -4.43
CA ALA A 16 -6.88 6.48 -3.37
C ALA A 16 -5.73 7.44 -3.71
N VAL A 17 -4.59 6.91 -4.15
CA VAL A 17 -3.46 7.75 -4.51
C VAL A 17 -3.83 8.67 -5.67
N GLY A 18 -4.57 8.15 -6.66
CA GLY A 18 -5.02 8.96 -7.77
C GLY A 18 -6.04 10.03 -7.37
N ASP A 19 -6.70 9.84 -6.24
CA ASP A 19 -7.72 10.75 -5.72
C ASP A 19 -7.15 11.78 -4.75
N GLY A 20 -5.84 11.80 -4.57
CA GLY A 20 -5.19 12.80 -3.74
C GLY A 20 -4.74 12.32 -2.37
N TRP A 21 -4.94 11.06 -2.04
CA TRP A 21 -4.43 10.50 -0.79
C TRP A 21 -2.93 10.32 -0.93
N LYS A 22 -2.17 10.81 0.05
CA LYS A 22 -0.72 10.75 0.01
C LYS A 22 -0.20 9.62 0.88
N PRO A 23 0.66 8.76 0.34
CA PRO A 23 1.32 7.77 1.17
C PRO A 23 2.22 8.48 2.17
N MET A 24 2.11 8.13 3.46
CA MET A 24 2.91 8.80 4.48
C MET A 24 3.69 7.83 5.35
N LYS A 25 3.30 6.56 5.38
CA LYS A 25 3.97 5.60 6.24
C LYS A 25 3.89 4.22 5.62
N LEU A 26 4.99 3.48 5.68
CA LEU A 26 5.05 2.10 5.25
C LEU A 26 5.49 1.23 6.40
N ALA A 27 4.90 0.04 6.51
CA ALA A 27 5.28 -0.92 7.53
C ALA A 27 5.14 -2.31 6.95
N GLU A 28 5.78 -3.28 7.61
CA GLU A 28 5.69 -4.67 7.21
C GLU A 28 5.30 -5.48 8.44
N ASP A 29 4.18 -6.21 8.34
CA ASP A 29 3.70 -7.06 9.42
C ASP A 29 4.20 -8.47 9.16
N ARG A 30 5.27 -8.86 9.81
CA ARG A 30 5.88 -10.17 9.63
C ARG A 30 5.33 -11.23 10.56
N GLU A 31 4.51 -10.83 11.52
CA GLU A 31 4.00 -11.75 12.53
C GLU A 31 2.65 -12.35 12.16
N ALA A 32 2.03 -11.86 11.11
CA ALA A 32 0.75 -12.38 10.70
C ALA A 32 0.89 -13.86 10.27
N PRO A 33 -0.05 -14.72 10.65
CA PRO A 33 0.03 -16.13 10.30
C PRO A 33 0.09 -16.39 8.80
N ASP A 34 -0.55 -15.53 8.02
CA ASP A 34 -0.58 -15.64 6.57
C ASP A 34 0.44 -14.74 5.89
N GLY A 35 1.16 -13.95 6.68
CA GLY A 35 2.00 -12.91 6.14
C GLY A 35 3.34 -13.38 5.70
N PRO A 36 4.24 -12.49 5.35
CA PRO A 36 4.17 -11.07 5.75
C PRO A 36 3.21 -10.25 4.91
N TYR A 37 2.71 -9.17 5.52
CA TYR A 37 1.87 -8.19 4.84
C TYR A 37 2.60 -6.88 4.72
N ASP A 38 2.42 -6.19 3.60
CA ASP A 38 2.82 -4.79 3.47
C ASP A 38 1.65 -3.92 3.92
N VAL A 39 1.95 -2.87 4.67
CA VAL A 39 0.94 -1.96 5.21
C VAL A 39 1.29 -0.55 4.77
N VAL A 40 0.35 0.12 4.12
CA VAL A 40 0.54 1.48 3.64
C VAL A 40 -0.49 2.37 4.32
N THR A 41 -0.02 3.43 4.96
CA THR A 41 -0.90 4.45 5.52
C THR A 41 -0.90 5.66 4.60
N VAL A 42 -2.07 6.13 4.23
CA VAL A 42 -2.24 7.30 3.37
C VAL A 42 -3.05 8.35 4.11
N GLU A 43 -2.88 9.60 3.73
CA GLU A 43 -3.50 10.73 4.41
C GLU A 43 -4.09 11.69 3.40
N LYS A 44 -5.25 12.26 3.73
CA LYS A 44 -5.87 13.31 2.93
C LYS A 44 -6.74 14.17 3.84
N GLY A 45 -6.41 15.46 3.92
CA GLY A 45 -7.21 16.41 4.68
C GLY A 45 -7.33 16.07 6.16
N GLY A 46 -6.29 15.47 6.73
CA GLY A 46 -6.29 15.08 8.14
C GLY A 46 -6.89 13.70 8.41
N ALA A 47 -7.49 13.06 7.40
CA ALA A 47 -8.00 11.71 7.53
C ALA A 47 -6.93 10.70 7.18
N LEU A 48 -6.93 9.55 7.82
CA LEU A 48 -5.98 8.49 7.57
C LEU A 48 -6.71 7.24 7.10
N ARG A 49 -6.06 6.52 6.20
CA ARG A 49 -6.50 5.20 5.76
C ARG A 49 -5.31 4.26 5.74
N GLU A 50 -5.57 2.99 5.99
CA GLU A 50 -4.54 1.98 5.99
C GLU A 50 -4.94 0.86 5.04
N TYR A 51 -4.01 0.44 4.20
CA TYR A 51 -4.20 -0.66 3.26
C TYR A 51 -3.13 -1.70 3.53
N ARG A 52 -3.54 -2.98 3.58
CA ARG A 52 -2.60 -4.06 3.82
C ARG A 52 -2.90 -5.23 2.90
N SER A 53 -1.85 -5.85 2.40
CA SER A 53 -1.98 -6.98 1.49
C SER A 53 -0.69 -7.79 1.49
N ASP A 54 -0.82 -9.08 1.24
CA ASP A 54 0.34 -9.98 1.08
C ASP A 54 0.61 -10.27 -0.40
N HIS A 55 -0.08 -9.62 -1.30
CA HIS A 55 0.02 -9.89 -2.72
C HIS A 55 1.29 -9.31 -3.32
N LEU A 56 1.92 -10.06 -4.23
CA LEU A 56 3.16 -9.62 -4.86
C LEU A 56 3.00 -8.29 -5.59
N HIS A 57 1.90 -8.10 -6.28
CA HIS A 57 1.68 -6.86 -7.02
C HIS A 57 1.51 -5.66 -6.08
N PHE A 58 0.92 -5.88 -4.91
CA PHE A 58 0.82 -4.86 -3.89
C PHE A 58 2.23 -4.47 -3.41
N HIS A 59 3.06 -5.47 -3.15
CA HIS A 59 4.45 -5.22 -2.70
C HIS A 59 5.21 -4.41 -3.74
N ARG A 60 5.08 -4.75 -5.01
CA ARG A 60 5.77 -4.02 -6.07
C ARG A 60 5.30 -2.59 -6.19
N TYR A 61 4.00 -2.37 -6.02
CA TYR A 61 3.47 -1.02 -6.03
C TYR A 61 4.01 -0.22 -4.86
N VAL A 62 4.12 -0.85 -3.68
CA VAL A 62 4.68 -0.21 -2.49
C VAL A 62 6.14 0.19 -2.73
N GLU A 63 6.91 -0.66 -3.39
CA GLU A 63 8.29 -0.30 -3.72
C GLU A 63 8.37 0.95 -4.59
N GLY A 64 7.44 1.08 -5.52
CA GLY A 64 7.37 2.30 -6.33
C GLY A 64 7.02 3.52 -5.51
N LEU A 65 6.14 3.37 -4.53
CA LEU A 65 5.80 4.48 -3.63
C LEU A 65 7.00 4.89 -2.78
N MET A 66 7.80 3.92 -2.36
CA MET A 66 9.02 4.21 -1.60
C MET A 66 9.94 5.13 -2.40
N GLU A 67 10.13 4.85 -3.68
CA GLU A 67 10.98 5.68 -4.53
C GLU A 67 10.35 7.04 -4.80
N ASP A 68 9.07 7.04 -5.15
CA ASP A 68 8.42 8.26 -5.59
C ASP A 68 8.23 9.26 -4.46
N TYR A 69 8.05 8.78 -3.24
CA TYR A 69 7.75 9.63 -2.09
C TYR A 69 8.86 9.64 -1.05
N GLY A 70 9.95 8.93 -1.29
CA GLY A 70 11.06 8.89 -0.36
C GLY A 70 10.74 8.23 0.96
N LEU A 71 9.87 7.22 0.95
CA LEU A 71 9.45 6.54 2.16
C LEU A 71 10.28 5.30 2.41
N GLU A 72 10.32 4.89 3.68
CA GLU A 72 11.00 3.67 4.10
C GLU A 72 10.08 2.88 5.02
N TYR A 73 10.32 1.58 5.10
CA TYR A 73 9.60 0.74 6.06
C TYR A 73 9.98 1.14 7.48
N SER A 74 8.98 1.21 8.32
CA SER A 74 9.22 1.54 9.73
C SER A 74 9.57 0.30 10.53
#